data_96ecc2f074c9d2eb9452f8b75279238d
#
_entry.id   96ecc2f074c9d2eb9452f8b75279238d
#
_cell.length_a   1.000
_cell.length_b   1.000
_cell.length_c   1.000
_cell.angle_alpha   90.00
_cell.angle_beta   90.00
_cell.angle_gamma   90.00
#
_symmetry.space_group_name_H-M   'P 1'
#
loop_
_entity.id
_entity.type
_entity.pdbx_description
1 polymer ?
#
loop_
_entity_poly.entity_id
_entity_poly.type
_entity_poly.pdbx_seq_one_letter_code
_entity_poly.pdbx_strand_id
1 'polypeptide(L)'
;LIYKRIIVYLFFMKNLAQLFKALSDETRLQILWLLLTQEELCVCDIMQVLGITQSKASRHLRYLYHLGLVRDQRKGVWMNYRLREQPEAPQKQVLQFLAEMLSSTPEAQRLKERLDAWLKGKKC
;
A
#
# COMPACT_ATOMS: atom_id res chain seq x y z
N LEU A 1 15.32 -17.07 -28.90
CA LEU A 1 15.88 -15.80 -28.45
C LEU A 1 14.86 -14.68 -28.48
N ILE A 2 14.19 -14.49 -29.63
CA ILE A 2 13.14 -13.47 -29.77
C ILE A 2 11.93 -13.82 -28.91
N TYR A 3 11.59 -15.10 -28.82
CA TYR A 3 10.45 -15.57 -28.01
C TYR A 3 10.61 -15.24 -26.54
N LYS A 4 11.81 -15.43 -25.96
CA LYS A 4 12.05 -15.14 -24.55
C LYS A 4 11.86 -13.65 -24.26
N ARG A 5 12.33 -12.78 -25.17
CA ARG A 5 12.16 -11.34 -25.01
C ARG A 5 10.70 -10.92 -25.09
N ILE A 6 9.96 -11.46 -26.07
CA ILE A 6 8.54 -11.15 -26.22
C ILE A 6 7.76 -11.61 -25.00
N ILE A 7 8.02 -12.81 -24.48
CA ILE A 7 7.34 -13.34 -23.29
C ILE A 7 7.62 -12.44 -22.09
N VAL A 8 8.88 -12.04 -21.89
CA VAL A 8 9.23 -11.14 -20.77
C VAL A 8 8.50 -9.81 -20.89
N TYR A 9 8.44 -9.23 -22.06
CA TYR A 9 7.72 -7.97 -22.27
C TYR A 9 6.21 -8.11 -22.04
N LEU A 10 5.61 -9.22 -22.46
CA LEU A 10 4.19 -9.47 -22.23
C LEU A 10 3.90 -9.58 -20.73
N PHE A 11 4.71 -10.31 -19.98
CA PHE A 11 4.57 -10.40 -18.53
C PHE A 11 4.78 -9.06 -17.86
N PHE A 12 5.75 -8.30 -18.31
CA PHE A 12 6.04 -6.98 -17.76
C PHE A 12 4.85 -6.03 -17.97
N MET A 13 4.31 -5.97 -19.16
CA MET A 13 3.17 -5.11 -19.46
C MET A 13 1.93 -5.52 -18.66
N LYS A 14 1.70 -6.82 -18.53
CA LYS A 14 0.58 -7.32 -17.74
C LYS A 14 0.73 -6.93 -16.27
N ASN A 15 1.91 -7.11 -15.71
CA ASN A 15 2.19 -6.74 -14.32
C ASN A 15 2.06 -5.24 -14.11
N LEU A 16 2.57 -4.44 -15.04
CA LEU A 16 2.46 -2.99 -14.97
C LEU A 16 1.00 -2.54 -15.01
N ALA A 17 0.20 -3.14 -15.90
CA ALA A 17 -1.22 -2.84 -15.98
C ALA A 17 -1.94 -3.18 -14.67
N GLN A 18 -1.59 -4.28 -14.04
CA GLN A 18 -2.16 -4.67 -12.74
C GLN A 18 -1.77 -3.67 -11.64
N LEU A 19 -0.54 -3.16 -11.66
CA LEU A 19 -0.12 -2.13 -10.72
C LEU A 19 -0.94 -0.85 -10.89
N PHE A 20 -1.11 -0.38 -12.12
CA PHE A 20 -1.92 0.80 -12.38
C PHE A 20 -3.37 0.59 -11.97
N LYS A 21 -3.91 -0.59 -12.20
CA LYS A 21 -5.26 -0.93 -11.74
C LYS A 21 -5.36 -0.83 -10.22
N ALA A 22 -4.36 -1.30 -9.50
CA ALA A 22 -4.32 -1.19 -8.05
C ALA A 22 -4.35 0.28 -7.60
N LEU A 23 -3.64 1.15 -8.31
CA LEU A 23 -3.54 2.57 -7.98
C LEU A 23 -4.79 3.36 -8.40
N SER A 24 -5.70 2.77 -9.13
CA SER A 24 -6.93 3.45 -9.57
C SER A 24 -8.03 3.46 -8.51
N ASP A 25 -7.75 2.98 -7.32
CA ASP A 25 -8.70 2.97 -6.20
C ASP A 25 -8.23 3.92 -5.11
N GLU A 26 -9.09 4.83 -4.69
CA GLU A 26 -8.76 5.87 -3.72
C GLU A 26 -8.36 5.28 -2.36
N THR A 27 -9.08 4.26 -1.89
CA THR A 27 -8.77 3.62 -0.61
C THR A 27 -7.38 2.98 -0.63
N ARG A 28 -7.03 2.32 -1.73
CA ARG A 28 -5.69 1.73 -1.85
C ARG A 28 -4.59 2.78 -1.90
N LEU A 29 -4.83 3.91 -2.57
CA LEU A 29 -3.89 5.02 -2.54
C LEU A 29 -3.69 5.55 -1.12
N GLN A 30 -4.77 5.71 -0.36
CA GLN A 30 -4.71 6.14 1.03
C GLN A 30 -3.92 5.16 1.89
N ILE A 31 -4.18 3.86 1.73
CA ILE A 31 -3.45 2.83 2.47
C ILE A 31 -1.95 2.89 2.16
N LEU A 32 -1.59 2.97 0.89
CA LEU A 32 -0.19 3.06 0.49
C LEU A 32 0.47 4.32 1.06
N TRP A 33 -0.23 5.44 1.04
CA TRP A 33 0.29 6.67 1.62
C TRP A 33 0.57 6.52 3.12
N LEU A 34 -0.37 5.93 3.87
CA LEU A 34 -0.14 5.69 5.29
C LEU A 34 1.08 4.81 5.54
N LEU A 35 1.27 3.77 4.72
CA LEU A 35 2.43 2.88 4.84
C LEU A 35 3.73 3.52 4.35
N LEU A 36 3.66 4.57 3.55
CA LEU A 36 4.83 5.36 3.18
C LEU A 36 5.27 6.28 4.33
N THR A 37 4.33 6.69 5.18
CA THR A 37 4.62 7.61 6.28
C THR A 37 4.95 6.89 7.59
N GLN A 38 4.61 5.62 7.71
CA GLN A 38 4.78 4.84 8.93
C GLN A 38 5.34 3.46 8.58
N GLU A 39 6.35 3.02 9.30
CA GLU A 39 7.04 1.77 8.98
C GLU A 39 6.12 0.55 8.99
N GLU A 40 5.23 0.46 9.97
CA GLU A 40 4.35 -0.67 10.11
C GLU A 40 3.01 -0.23 10.69
N LEU A 41 1.91 -0.76 10.15
CA LEU A 41 0.57 -0.48 10.65
C LEU A 41 -0.22 -1.77 10.78
N CYS A 42 -1.00 -1.85 11.83
CA CYS A 42 -1.98 -2.92 12.03
C CYS A 42 -3.24 -2.61 11.22
N VAL A 43 -4.00 -3.65 10.87
CA VAL A 43 -5.30 -3.47 10.20
C VAL A 43 -6.18 -2.51 10.99
N CYS A 44 -6.14 -2.60 12.33
CA CYS A 44 -6.88 -1.72 13.22
C CYS A 44 -6.55 -0.24 12.98
N ASP A 45 -5.26 0.08 12.79
CA ASP A 45 -4.84 1.46 12.52
C ASP A 45 -5.48 1.99 11.24
N ILE A 46 -5.45 1.19 10.20
CA ILE A 46 -5.99 1.55 8.88
C ILE A 46 -7.50 1.74 8.96
N MET A 47 -8.19 0.81 9.63
CA MET A 47 -9.64 0.92 9.84
C MET A 47 -10.02 2.22 10.51
N GLN A 48 -9.31 2.57 11.58
CA GLN A 48 -9.64 3.74 12.37
C GLN A 48 -9.33 5.04 11.64
N VAL A 49 -8.18 5.11 10.99
CA VAL A 49 -7.77 6.33 10.29
C VAL A 49 -8.64 6.59 9.06
N LEU A 50 -8.96 5.54 8.30
CA LEU A 50 -9.75 5.68 7.08
C LEU A 50 -11.26 5.55 7.29
N GLY A 51 -11.70 5.12 8.47
CA GLY A 51 -13.12 4.93 8.74
C GLY A 51 -13.75 3.83 7.90
N ILE A 52 -13.04 2.73 7.71
CA ILE A 52 -13.52 1.59 6.91
C ILE A 52 -13.62 0.34 7.77
N THR A 53 -14.39 -0.63 7.29
CA THR A 53 -14.57 -1.92 7.97
C THR A 53 -13.32 -2.78 7.88
N GLN A 54 -13.20 -3.76 8.78
CA GLN A 54 -12.11 -4.73 8.73
C GLN A 54 -12.12 -5.51 7.42
N SER A 55 -13.29 -5.94 6.96
CA SER A 55 -13.42 -6.66 5.68
C SER A 55 -12.87 -5.85 4.52
N LYS A 56 -13.22 -4.57 4.46
CA LYS A 56 -12.77 -3.69 3.39
C LYS A 56 -11.26 -3.45 3.46
N ALA A 57 -10.75 -3.15 4.65
CA ALA A 57 -9.31 -2.95 4.86
C ALA A 57 -8.52 -4.20 4.48
N SER A 58 -8.94 -5.36 4.98
CA SER A 58 -8.26 -6.63 4.71
C SER A 58 -8.26 -6.97 3.22
N ARG A 59 -9.39 -6.74 2.52
CA ARG A 59 -9.49 -7.01 1.09
C ARG A 59 -8.51 -6.17 0.29
N HIS A 60 -8.42 -4.87 0.58
CA HIS A 60 -7.48 -4.00 -0.11
C HIS A 60 -6.02 -4.34 0.21
N LEU A 61 -5.73 -4.67 1.47
CA LEU A 61 -4.37 -5.06 1.87
C LEU A 61 -3.95 -6.37 1.22
N ARG A 62 -4.86 -7.35 1.11
CA ARG A 62 -4.58 -8.60 0.40
C ARG A 62 -4.31 -8.35 -1.07
N TYR A 63 -5.07 -7.45 -1.68
CA TYR A 63 -4.87 -7.07 -3.07
C TYR A 63 -3.44 -6.50 -3.26
N LEU A 64 -3.03 -5.59 -2.40
CA LEU A 64 -1.70 -4.99 -2.44
C LEU A 64 -0.60 -6.02 -2.15
N TYR A 65 -0.87 -6.96 -1.26
CA TYR A 65 0.05 -8.06 -0.94
C TYR A 65 0.33 -8.92 -2.18
N HIS A 66 -0.70 -9.31 -2.90
CA HIS A 66 -0.53 -10.15 -4.08
C HIS A 66 0.19 -9.44 -5.23
N LEU A 67 0.16 -8.12 -5.25
CA LEU A 67 0.90 -7.33 -6.24
C LEU A 67 2.35 -7.03 -5.84
N GLY A 68 2.78 -7.52 -4.68
CA GLY A 68 4.15 -7.33 -4.24
C GLY A 68 4.47 -5.95 -3.70
N LEU A 69 3.45 -5.20 -3.30
CA LEU A 69 3.63 -3.85 -2.75
C LEU A 69 3.78 -3.85 -1.23
N VAL A 70 3.09 -4.75 -0.54
CA VAL A 70 3.13 -4.84 0.91
C VAL A 70 3.44 -6.27 1.35
N ARG A 71 3.88 -6.40 2.58
CA ARG A 71 4.03 -7.70 3.26
C ARG A 71 3.25 -7.65 4.56
N ASP A 72 2.92 -8.83 5.08
CA ASP A 72 2.18 -8.95 6.33
C ASP A 72 2.97 -9.72 7.37
N GLN A 73 2.60 -9.51 8.62
CA GLN A 73 3.15 -10.25 9.75
C GLN A 73 2.12 -10.27 10.88
N ARG A 74 1.79 -11.47 11.34
CA ARG A 74 0.88 -11.61 12.48
C ARG A 74 1.61 -11.28 13.78
N LYS A 75 1.00 -10.42 14.59
CA LYS A 75 1.48 -10.09 15.94
C LYS A 75 0.30 -10.22 16.90
N GLY A 76 0.28 -11.32 17.66
CA GLY A 76 -0.85 -11.64 18.52
C GLY A 76 -2.10 -11.91 17.70
N VAL A 77 -3.19 -11.20 18.01
CA VAL A 77 -4.46 -11.35 17.30
C VAL A 77 -4.57 -10.43 16.09
N TRP A 78 -3.62 -9.53 15.87
CA TRP A 78 -3.69 -8.54 14.80
C TRP A 78 -2.70 -8.86 13.69
N MET A 79 -3.12 -8.58 12.45
CA MET A 79 -2.25 -8.64 11.30
C MET A 79 -1.66 -7.26 11.05
N ASN A 80 -0.33 -7.19 10.96
CA ASN A 80 0.38 -5.95 10.67
C ASN A 80 0.87 -5.96 9.23
N TYR A 81 0.95 -4.78 8.64
CA TYR A 81 1.37 -4.60 7.26
C TYR A 81 2.46 -3.53 7.16
N ARG A 82 3.34 -3.74 6.19
CA ARG A 82 4.38 -2.78 5.83
C ARG A 82 4.66 -2.86 4.35
N LEU A 83 5.25 -1.81 3.80
CA LEU A 83 5.73 -1.87 2.42
C LEU A 83 6.86 -2.90 2.32
N ARG A 84 6.96 -3.55 1.18
CA ARG A 84 8.07 -4.48 0.95
C ARG A 84 9.38 -3.72 0.96
N GLU A 85 10.39 -4.25 1.66
CA GLU A 85 11.68 -3.59 1.82
C GLU A 85 12.49 -3.59 0.53
N GLN A 86 12.39 -4.67 -0.25
CA GLN A 86 13.09 -4.81 -1.53
C GLN A 86 12.10 -5.22 -2.61
N PRO A 87 11.22 -4.29 -3.03
CA PRO A 87 10.24 -4.63 -4.06
C PRO A 87 10.91 -4.77 -5.43
N GLU A 88 10.22 -5.47 -6.34
CA GLU A 88 10.62 -5.51 -7.73
C GLU A 88 10.67 -4.09 -8.31
N ALA A 89 11.44 -3.91 -9.39
CA ALA A 89 11.67 -2.59 -9.96
C ALA A 89 10.37 -1.83 -10.30
N PRO A 90 9.35 -2.44 -10.93
CA PRO A 90 8.11 -1.72 -11.20
C PRO A 90 7.41 -1.24 -9.92
N GLN A 91 7.32 -2.08 -8.90
CA GLN A 91 6.70 -1.72 -7.62
C GLN A 91 7.48 -0.61 -6.93
N LYS A 92 8.80 -0.69 -6.94
CA LYS A 92 9.67 0.32 -6.35
C LYS A 92 9.42 1.69 -6.99
N GLN A 93 9.38 1.73 -8.32
CA GLN A 93 9.15 2.97 -9.07
C GLN A 93 7.77 3.55 -8.77
N VAL A 94 6.75 2.69 -8.70
CA VAL A 94 5.39 3.11 -8.38
C VAL A 94 5.33 3.73 -6.98
N LEU A 95 5.96 3.10 -6.00
CA LEU A 95 5.98 3.62 -4.62
C LEU A 95 6.71 4.95 -4.54
N GLN A 96 7.83 5.10 -5.24
CA GLN A 96 8.57 6.36 -5.31
C GLN A 96 7.72 7.46 -5.94
N PHE A 97 7.04 7.14 -7.03
CA PHE A 97 6.15 8.08 -7.71
C PHE A 97 5.03 8.55 -6.78
N LEU A 98 4.38 7.62 -6.06
CA LEU A 98 3.33 7.98 -5.11
C LEU A 98 3.86 8.89 -4.00
N ALA A 99 5.02 8.57 -3.45
CA ALA A 99 5.62 9.40 -2.41
C ALA A 99 5.84 10.83 -2.88
N GLU A 100 6.36 11.00 -4.09
CA GLU A 100 6.59 12.31 -4.68
C GLU A 100 5.29 13.06 -4.96
N MET A 101 4.31 12.37 -5.55
CA MET A 101 3.04 12.99 -5.91
C MET A 101 2.21 13.39 -4.71
N LEU A 102 2.23 12.61 -3.64
CA LEU A 102 1.33 12.82 -2.51
C LEU A 102 1.93 13.67 -1.40
N SER A 103 3.26 13.66 -1.24
CA SER A 103 3.91 14.31 -0.08
C SER A 103 3.59 15.80 0.07
N SER A 104 3.33 16.50 -1.03
CA SER A 104 3.04 17.93 -1.01
C SER A 104 1.56 18.28 -1.03
N THR A 105 0.68 17.28 -1.05
CA THR A 105 -0.76 17.55 -1.13
C THR A 105 -1.36 17.78 0.25
N PRO A 106 -2.30 18.73 0.39
CA PRO A 106 -2.98 18.96 1.67
C PRO A 106 -3.75 17.73 2.15
N GLU A 107 -4.36 16.97 1.26
CA GLU A 107 -5.11 15.76 1.58
C GLU A 107 -4.22 14.72 2.23
N ALA A 108 -3.04 14.47 1.66
CA ALA A 108 -2.08 13.52 2.22
C ALA A 108 -1.58 13.97 3.59
N GLN A 109 -1.33 15.26 3.76
CA GLN A 109 -0.92 15.79 5.06
C GLN A 109 -2.00 15.62 6.12
N ARG A 110 -3.25 15.83 5.78
CA ARG A 110 -4.36 15.62 6.71
C ARG A 110 -4.47 14.15 7.13
N LEU A 111 -4.29 13.22 6.19
CA LEU A 111 -4.28 11.79 6.52
C LEU A 111 -3.14 11.45 7.48
N LYS A 112 -1.96 11.99 7.23
CA LYS A 112 -0.81 11.76 8.11
C LYS A 112 -1.08 12.30 9.51
N GLU A 113 -1.67 13.48 9.63
CA GLU A 113 -2.03 14.06 10.91
C GLU A 113 -3.04 13.20 11.67
N ARG A 114 -4.04 12.68 10.95
CA ARG A 114 -5.02 11.77 11.55
C ARG A 114 -4.36 10.49 12.04
N LEU A 115 -3.43 9.94 11.28
CA LEU A 115 -2.69 8.76 11.68
C LEU A 115 -1.85 9.04 12.94
N ASP A 116 -1.11 10.13 12.95
CA ASP A 116 -0.27 10.50 14.09
C ASP A 116 -1.12 10.67 15.35
N ALA A 117 -2.26 11.33 15.25
CA ALA A 117 -3.18 11.51 16.37
C ALA A 117 -3.73 10.17 16.87
N TRP A 118 -4.11 9.29 15.96
CA TRP A 118 -4.60 7.96 16.31
C TRP A 118 -3.53 7.14 17.03
N LEU A 119 -2.30 7.14 16.51
CA LEU A 119 -1.21 6.34 17.09
C LEU A 119 -0.84 6.78 18.49
N LYS A 120 -0.99 8.06 18.81
CA LYS A 120 -0.73 8.58 20.18
C LYS A 120 -1.71 8.05 21.19
N GLY A 121 -2.97 7.87 20.83
CA GLY A 121 -4.02 7.46 21.73
C GLY A 121 -4.65 6.11 21.41
N LYS A 122 -3.99 5.29 20.60
CA LYS A 122 -4.63 4.08 20.08
C LYS A 122 -4.97 3.07 21.16
N LYS A 123 -6.13 2.42 20.97
CA LYS A 123 -6.71 1.47 21.90
C LYS A 123 -7.17 0.20 21.20
N CYS A 124 -6.34 -0.41 20.37
CA CYS A 124 -6.71 -1.70 19.79
C CYS A 124 -5.70 -2.81 20.04
#